data_6f96beca3bf0b2b293822f80796c5ad9
#
_entry.id   6f96beca3bf0b2b293822f80796c5ad9
#
_cell.length_a   1.000
_cell.length_b   1.000
_cell.length_c   1.000
_cell.angle_alpha   90.00
_cell.angle_beta   90.00
_cell.angle_gamma   90.00
#
_symmetry.space_group_name_H-M   'P 1'
#
loop_
_entity.id
_entity.type
_entity.pdbx_description
1 polymer ?
#
loop_
_entity_poly.entity_id
_entity_poly.type
_entity_poly.pdbx_seq_one_letter_code
_entity_poly.pdbx_strand_id
1 'polypeptide(L)'
;MSILTSPLPHQKDALNEIIARANAYYAGTWRNLPIRPRWHSLVCGPTGVGKTALAMLAAEATNSSLLRISAPGWMPAGAHQRGTRESITVIAEHIAFHDRTIFVIDEMDKLMDSGAGSGSGGSSAGGSDSWRSYVRGEIYELADGRWPSGMRLPDDDHCNEISLDEITTKLRESVFILGVGTFQSWYDQTSSHRSMGFGAELDPCLPEMTADVVASRLPRELANRFNSDLIKLPDLQPSDYRQIALDAERQLPAELQESFRSEVSKRIDRAIDAKKGVRFLEECVMQALKNASMAQAVPCDPNLNF
;
A
#
# COMPACT_ATOMS: atom_id res chain seq x y z
N MET A 1 9.50 9.26 5.89
CA MET A 1 9.82 8.77 7.24
C MET A 1 8.51 8.40 7.89
N SER A 2 8.32 7.15 8.34
CA SER A 2 7.06 6.77 9.02
C SER A 2 7.05 7.38 10.41
N ILE A 3 5.96 8.04 10.79
CA ILE A 3 5.75 8.57 12.14
C ILE A 3 5.59 7.43 13.16
N LEU A 4 5.31 6.21 12.68
CA LEU A 4 5.05 5.05 13.51
C LEU A 4 6.28 4.15 13.55
N THR A 5 6.95 4.11 14.69
CA THR A 5 8.07 3.20 14.97
C THR A 5 7.61 1.85 15.54
N SER A 6 6.32 1.70 15.83
CA SER A 6 5.71 0.48 16.36
C SER A 6 4.34 0.25 15.75
N PRO A 7 3.89 -1.02 15.63
CA PRO A 7 2.57 -1.32 15.11
C PRO A 7 1.47 -0.82 16.04
N LEU A 8 0.41 -0.28 15.44
CA LEU A 8 -0.80 0.07 16.17
C LEU A 8 -1.52 -1.20 16.65
N PRO A 9 -2.36 -1.12 17.69
CA PRO A 9 -3.04 -2.29 18.22
C PRO A 9 -3.78 -3.11 17.17
N HIS A 10 -4.52 -2.46 16.27
CA HIS A 10 -5.27 -3.10 15.18
C HIS A 10 -4.40 -3.68 14.05
N GLN A 11 -3.11 -3.35 14.03
CA GLN A 11 -2.15 -3.82 13.02
C GLN A 11 -1.35 -5.05 13.48
N LYS A 12 -1.33 -5.36 14.77
CA LYS A 12 -0.42 -6.35 15.36
C LYS A 12 -0.58 -7.74 14.74
N ASP A 13 -1.81 -8.22 14.62
CA ASP A 13 -2.08 -9.55 14.07
C ASP A 13 -1.72 -9.62 12.59
N ALA A 14 -2.08 -8.59 11.83
CA ALA A 14 -1.71 -8.47 10.42
C ALA A 14 -0.20 -8.41 10.22
N LEU A 15 0.53 -7.66 11.06
CA LEU A 15 1.98 -7.58 11.02
C LEU A 15 2.62 -8.93 11.32
N ASN A 16 2.18 -9.61 12.39
CA ASN A 16 2.70 -10.92 12.76
C ASN A 16 2.49 -11.94 11.64
N GLU A 17 1.35 -11.92 10.99
CA GLU A 17 1.04 -12.81 9.87
C GLU A 17 1.97 -12.53 8.66
N ILE A 18 2.19 -11.26 8.30
CA ILE A 18 3.12 -10.90 7.22
C ILE A 18 4.53 -11.36 7.55
N ILE A 19 5.01 -11.10 8.77
CA ILE A 19 6.34 -11.50 9.23
C ILE A 19 6.49 -13.02 9.18
N ALA A 20 5.50 -13.76 9.68
CA ALA A 20 5.52 -15.22 9.69
C ALA A 20 5.62 -15.79 8.26
N ARG A 21 4.81 -15.28 7.34
CA ARG A 21 4.82 -15.70 5.93
C ARG A 21 6.13 -15.34 5.23
N ALA A 22 6.62 -14.12 5.42
CA ALA A 22 7.87 -13.67 4.81
C ALA A 22 9.06 -14.48 5.32
N ASN A 23 9.15 -14.72 6.63
CA ASN A 23 10.21 -15.56 7.20
C ASN A 23 10.16 -17.03 6.71
N ALA A 24 8.96 -17.61 6.63
CA ALA A 24 8.79 -18.96 6.09
C ALA A 24 9.18 -19.01 4.60
N TYR A 25 8.85 -17.98 3.83
CA TYR A 25 9.28 -17.86 2.44
C TYR A 25 10.80 -17.78 2.30
N TYR A 26 11.45 -16.88 3.05
CA TYR A 26 12.91 -16.70 3.01
C TYR A 26 13.70 -17.90 3.57
N ALA A 27 13.10 -18.68 4.49
CA ALA A 27 13.71 -19.92 4.97
C ALA A 27 13.92 -20.95 3.85
N GLY A 28 13.13 -20.89 2.79
CA GLY A 28 13.32 -21.68 1.58
C GLY A 28 13.07 -23.19 1.71
N THR A 29 12.59 -23.67 2.86
CA THR A 29 12.30 -25.11 3.10
C THR A 29 11.27 -25.67 2.13
N TRP A 30 10.39 -24.83 1.62
CA TRP A 30 9.36 -25.15 0.64
C TRP A 30 9.89 -25.47 -0.77
N ARG A 31 11.16 -25.11 -1.08
CA ARG A 31 11.75 -25.26 -2.42
C ARG A 31 11.83 -26.72 -2.85
N ASN A 32 11.96 -27.62 -1.89
CA ASN A 32 12.05 -29.06 -2.11
C ASN A 32 10.70 -29.78 -2.04
N LEU A 33 9.59 -29.04 -1.86
CA LEU A 33 8.26 -29.64 -1.81
C LEU A 33 7.72 -29.89 -3.24
N PRO A 34 6.98 -30.99 -3.44
CA PRO A 34 6.37 -31.30 -4.75
C PRO A 34 5.27 -30.30 -5.15
N ILE A 35 4.71 -29.60 -4.17
CA ILE A 35 3.71 -28.56 -4.37
C ILE A 35 4.28 -27.24 -3.83
N ARG A 36 4.33 -26.22 -4.70
CA ARG A 36 4.80 -24.90 -4.33
C ARG A 36 3.70 -24.13 -3.60
N PRO A 37 3.88 -23.74 -2.34
CA PRO A 37 2.93 -22.90 -1.63
C PRO A 37 2.79 -21.51 -2.25
N ARG A 38 1.63 -20.90 -2.11
CA ARG A 38 1.40 -19.50 -2.48
C ARG A 38 1.73 -18.61 -1.29
N TRP A 39 2.90 -17.99 -1.33
CA TRP A 39 3.40 -17.15 -0.24
C TRP A 39 2.93 -15.71 -0.33
N HIS A 40 2.83 -15.19 -1.56
CA HIS A 40 2.44 -13.79 -1.78
C HIS A 40 1.06 -13.52 -1.18
N SER A 41 0.91 -12.36 -0.56
CA SER A 41 -0.27 -12.07 0.26
C SER A 41 -0.96 -10.79 -0.19
N LEU A 42 -2.29 -10.75 -0.02
CA LEU A 42 -3.09 -9.56 -0.22
C LEU A 42 -3.39 -8.92 1.13
N VAL A 43 -3.15 -7.61 1.22
CA VAL A 43 -3.49 -6.78 2.38
C VAL A 43 -4.60 -5.83 1.98
N CYS A 44 -5.71 -5.90 2.65
CA CYS A 44 -6.84 -5.02 2.40
C CYS A 44 -7.27 -4.26 3.66
N GLY A 45 -7.93 -3.15 3.45
CA GLY A 45 -8.48 -2.33 4.52
C GLY A 45 -8.75 -0.91 4.06
N PRO A 46 -9.49 -0.11 4.82
CA PRO A 46 -9.86 1.24 4.47
C PRO A 46 -8.66 2.15 4.21
N THR A 47 -8.92 3.31 3.60
CA THR A 47 -7.90 4.34 3.43
C THR A 47 -7.45 4.87 4.79
N GLY A 48 -6.14 5.06 4.98
CA GLY A 48 -5.61 5.70 6.19
C GLY A 48 -5.43 4.78 7.40
N VAL A 49 -5.66 3.46 7.30
CA VAL A 49 -5.41 2.51 8.40
C VAL A 49 -3.94 2.09 8.54
N GLY A 50 -3.05 2.64 7.71
CA GLY A 50 -1.61 2.39 7.81
C GLY A 50 -1.09 1.15 7.09
N LYS A 51 -1.74 0.71 6.00
CA LYS A 51 -1.28 -0.44 5.18
C LYS A 51 0.18 -0.32 4.72
N THR A 52 0.57 0.85 4.24
CA THR A 52 1.95 1.10 3.81
C THR A 52 2.94 1.07 4.98
N ALA A 53 2.56 1.64 6.13
CA ALA A 53 3.37 1.59 7.35
C ALA A 53 3.54 0.14 7.82
N LEU A 54 2.50 -0.69 7.71
CA LEU A 54 2.57 -2.11 8.04
C LEU A 54 3.63 -2.84 7.21
N ALA A 55 3.68 -2.57 5.90
CA ALA A 55 4.69 -3.16 5.02
C ALA A 55 6.12 -2.71 5.37
N MET A 56 6.30 -1.45 5.79
CA MET A 56 7.59 -0.94 6.27
C MET A 56 8.05 -1.65 7.54
N LEU A 57 7.15 -1.79 8.52
CA LEU A 57 7.42 -2.51 9.76
C LEU A 57 7.75 -3.98 9.52
N ALA A 58 7.06 -4.61 8.56
CA ALA A 58 7.34 -6.00 8.19
C ALA A 58 8.72 -6.14 7.53
N ALA A 59 9.11 -5.20 6.67
CA ALA A 59 10.43 -5.19 6.05
C ALA A 59 11.54 -5.04 7.08
N GLU A 60 11.38 -4.12 8.03
CA GLU A 60 12.33 -3.93 9.13
C GLU A 60 12.44 -5.19 9.99
N ALA A 61 11.30 -5.77 10.42
CA ALA A 61 11.26 -6.96 11.27
C ALA A 61 11.84 -8.22 10.60
N THR A 62 11.83 -8.30 9.28
CA THR A 62 12.37 -9.44 8.52
C THR A 62 13.77 -9.17 7.95
N ASN A 63 14.37 -8.03 8.29
CA ASN A 63 15.64 -7.56 7.73
C ASN A 63 15.64 -7.63 6.19
N SER A 64 14.59 -7.08 5.59
CA SER A 64 14.37 -7.04 4.15
C SER A 64 14.38 -5.60 3.67
N SER A 65 14.81 -5.36 2.44
CA SER A 65 14.58 -4.09 1.76
C SER A 65 13.09 -3.95 1.39
N LEU A 66 12.62 -2.72 1.29
CA LEU A 66 11.26 -2.42 0.86
C LEU A 66 11.28 -1.79 -0.54
N LEU A 67 10.67 -2.47 -1.50
CA LEU A 67 10.35 -1.90 -2.80
C LEU A 67 8.84 -1.62 -2.86
N ARG A 68 8.46 -0.40 -3.21
CA ARG A 68 7.04 -0.03 -3.35
C ARG A 68 6.78 0.57 -4.72
N ILE A 69 5.84 -0.01 -5.46
CA ILE A 69 5.34 0.52 -6.73
C ILE A 69 3.81 0.58 -6.65
N SER A 70 3.25 1.74 -7.01
CA SER A 70 1.81 1.89 -7.14
C SER A 70 1.33 1.30 -8.46
N ALA A 71 0.26 0.52 -8.44
CA ALA A 71 -0.30 -0.06 -9.66
C ALA A 71 -0.71 1.01 -10.70
N PRO A 72 -1.34 2.13 -10.33
CA PRO A 72 -1.57 3.25 -11.26
C PRO A 72 -0.30 3.92 -11.79
N GLY A 73 0.79 3.90 -11.01
CA GLY A 73 2.09 4.44 -11.40
C GLY A 73 2.98 3.44 -12.13
N TRP A 74 2.50 2.24 -12.38
CA TRP A 74 3.26 1.21 -13.08
C TRP A 74 3.48 1.61 -14.54
N MET A 75 4.73 1.63 -14.94
CA MET A 75 5.13 1.90 -16.33
C MET A 75 5.50 0.57 -17.01
N PRO A 76 4.61 0.03 -17.86
CA PRO A 76 4.88 -1.22 -18.57
C PRO A 76 6.09 -1.08 -19.52
N ALA A 77 6.74 -2.19 -19.78
CA ALA A 77 7.83 -2.24 -20.76
C ALA A 77 7.38 -1.79 -22.14
N GLY A 78 8.21 -1.00 -22.81
CA GLY A 78 7.90 -0.42 -24.12
C GLY A 78 7.04 0.85 -24.08
N ALA A 79 6.55 1.26 -22.91
CA ALA A 79 5.74 2.48 -22.75
C ALA A 79 6.61 3.72 -22.46
N HIS A 80 7.70 3.91 -23.18
CA HIS A 80 8.64 5.00 -22.94
C HIS A 80 8.01 6.39 -23.08
N GLN A 81 7.99 7.12 -21.97
CA GLN A 81 7.95 8.58 -21.98
C GLN A 81 9.35 9.11 -21.66
N ARG A 82 9.78 10.19 -22.31
CA ARG A 82 11.11 10.78 -22.11
C ARG A 82 11.39 11.00 -20.61
N GLY A 83 12.43 10.35 -20.07
CA GLY A 83 12.87 10.48 -18.70
C GLY A 83 12.15 9.60 -17.67
N THR A 84 11.21 8.75 -18.08
CA THR A 84 10.52 7.82 -17.18
C THR A 84 11.12 6.42 -17.31
N ARG A 85 11.51 5.84 -16.20
CA ARG A 85 12.03 4.46 -16.17
C ARG A 85 10.87 3.47 -16.09
N GLU A 86 10.97 2.37 -16.79
CA GLU A 86 10.03 1.27 -16.69
C GLU A 86 10.05 0.65 -15.30
N SER A 87 8.90 0.24 -14.79
CA SER A 87 8.80 -0.35 -13.46
C SER A 87 9.65 -1.61 -13.32
N ILE A 88 9.74 -2.41 -14.39
CA ILE A 88 10.59 -3.61 -14.44
C ILE A 88 12.08 -3.28 -14.25
N THR A 89 12.56 -2.20 -14.84
CA THR A 89 13.93 -1.72 -14.65
C THR A 89 14.20 -1.39 -13.19
N VAL A 90 13.30 -0.65 -12.55
CA VAL A 90 13.39 -0.30 -11.13
C VAL A 90 13.40 -1.56 -10.24
N ILE A 91 12.58 -2.56 -10.59
CA ILE A 91 12.52 -3.84 -9.88
C ILE A 91 13.84 -4.60 -10.03
N ALA A 92 14.39 -4.67 -11.26
CA ALA A 92 15.66 -5.36 -11.52
C ALA A 92 16.80 -4.80 -10.67
N GLU A 93 16.96 -3.47 -10.71
CA GLU A 93 18.00 -2.78 -9.94
C GLU A 93 17.84 -3.03 -8.44
N HIS A 94 16.61 -2.90 -7.93
CA HIS A 94 16.36 -3.13 -6.52
C HIS A 94 16.73 -4.57 -6.10
N ILE A 95 16.32 -5.57 -6.89
CA ILE A 95 16.62 -6.98 -6.63
C ILE A 95 18.12 -7.26 -6.75
N ALA A 96 18.81 -6.62 -7.70
CA ALA A 96 20.25 -6.77 -7.85
C ALA A 96 21.00 -6.41 -6.58
N PHE A 97 20.62 -5.30 -5.94
CA PHE A 97 21.33 -4.77 -4.76
C PHE A 97 20.94 -5.41 -3.42
N HIS A 98 19.82 -6.10 -3.34
CA HIS A 98 19.29 -6.59 -2.07
C HIS A 98 19.14 -8.11 -2.04
N ASP A 99 19.48 -8.71 -0.88
CA ASP A 99 19.38 -10.15 -0.69
C ASP A 99 17.95 -10.61 -0.38
N ARG A 100 17.16 -9.73 0.25
CA ARG A 100 15.75 -9.99 0.57
C ARG A 100 14.95 -8.72 0.32
N THR A 101 13.79 -8.88 -0.29
CA THR A 101 12.90 -7.77 -0.62
C THR A 101 11.46 -8.10 -0.25
N ILE A 102 10.80 -7.18 0.47
CA ILE A 102 9.34 -7.11 0.48
C ILE A 102 8.94 -6.14 -0.63
N PHE A 103 8.32 -6.69 -1.67
CA PHE A 103 7.84 -5.92 -2.81
C PHE A 103 6.36 -5.62 -2.65
N VAL A 104 6.02 -4.35 -2.47
CA VAL A 104 4.66 -3.85 -2.30
C VAL A 104 4.11 -3.35 -3.62
N ILE A 105 3.03 -3.96 -4.09
CA ILE A 105 2.22 -3.44 -5.18
C ILE A 105 1.04 -2.71 -4.55
N ASP A 106 1.14 -1.38 -4.47
CA ASP A 106 0.12 -0.55 -3.82
C ASP A 106 -1.01 -0.19 -4.79
N GLU A 107 -2.20 0.10 -4.23
CA GLU A 107 -3.41 0.38 -5.01
C GLU A 107 -3.79 -0.73 -6.01
N MET A 108 -3.57 -1.98 -5.61
CA MET A 108 -3.79 -3.15 -6.49
C MET A 108 -5.26 -3.29 -6.92
N ASP A 109 -6.18 -2.74 -6.14
CA ASP A 109 -7.61 -2.64 -6.48
C ASP A 109 -7.87 -1.81 -7.75
N LYS A 110 -6.92 -0.97 -8.20
CA LYS A 110 -7.03 -0.22 -9.46
C LYS A 110 -6.78 -1.07 -10.70
N LEU A 111 -6.23 -2.28 -10.52
CA LEU A 111 -6.09 -3.27 -11.59
C LEU A 111 -7.37 -4.09 -11.84
N MET A 112 -8.40 -3.88 -11.02
CA MET A 112 -9.69 -4.56 -11.15
C MET A 112 -10.33 -4.20 -12.48
N ASP A 113 -11.06 -5.13 -13.06
CA ASP A 113 -11.86 -4.87 -14.23
C ASP A 113 -12.95 -3.86 -13.87
N SER A 114 -13.11 -2.84 -14.70
CA SER A 114 -14.25 -1.93 -14.60
C SER A 114 -15.48 -2.78 -14.88
N GLY A 115 -16.11 -3.23 -13.80
CA GLY A 115 -17.22 -4.19 -13.88
C GLY A 115 -18.23 -3.73 -14.91
N ALA A 116 -18.83 -4.68 -15.64
CA ALA A 116 -19.84 -4.56 -16.66
C ALA A 116 -21.15 -3.84 -16.21
N GLY A 117 -21.05 -2.92 -15.23
CA GLY A 117 -22.16 -2.23 -14.58
C GLY A 117 -22.28 -0.73 -14.85
N SER A 118 -21.32 -0.07 -15.50
CA SER A 118 -21.54 1.33 -15.90
C SER A 118 -21.97 1.39 -17.36
N GLY A 119 -23.26 1.19 -17.60
CA GLY A 119 -23.94 1.43 -18.85
C GLY A 119 -23.98 2.94 -19.18
N SER A 120 -22.83 3.55 -19.37
CA SER A 120 -22.71 4.88 -19.95
C SER A 120 -21.89 4.74 -21.23
N GLY A 121 -22.60 4.75 -22.37
CA GLY A 121 -22.05 4.70 -23.71
C GLY A 121 -21.17 5.91 -24.01
N GLY A 122 -19.88 5.80 -23.67
CA GLY A 122 -18.84 6.74 -24.03
C GLY A 122 -17.68 5.99 -24.64
N SER A 123 -17.46 6.16 -25.93
CA SER A 123 -16.48 5.51 -26.80
C SER A 123 -15.01 5.97 -26.58
N SER A 124 -14.53 5.99 -25.35
CA SER A 124 -13.12 6.29 -25.05
C SER A 124 -12.38 5.16 -24.28
N ALA A 125 -12.94 3.95 -24.27
CA ALA A 125 -12.48 2.83 -23.43
C ALA A 125 -11.23 2.09 -23.93
N GLY A 126 -10.72 2.36 -25.16
CA GLY A 126 -9.69 1.51 -25.77
C GLY A 126 -8.29 1.63 -25.14
N GLY A 127 -7.94 2.71 -24.49
CA GLY A 127 -6.57 2.92 -23.99
C GLY A 127 -6.32 2.40 -22.58
N SER A 128 -7.31 2.52 -21.68
CA SER A 128 -7.12 2.15 -20.26
C SER A 128 -7.13 0.65 -20.02
N ASP A 129 -7.88 -0.10 -20.80
CA ASP A 129 -7.98 -1.54 -20.62
C ASP A 129 -6.75 -2.27 -21.17
N SER A 130 -6.16 -1.76 -22.28
CA SER A 130 -4.90 -2.28 -22.79
C SER A 130 -3.75 -2.07 -21.80
N TRP A 131 -3.62 -0.88 -21.21
CA TRP A 131 -2.63 -0.59 -20.18
C TRP A 131 -2.75 -1.54 -18.99
N ARG A 132 -3.95 -1.71 -18.44
CA ARG A 132 -4.19 -2.64 -17.31
C ARG A 132 -3.80 -4.07 -17.65
N SER A 133 -4.06 -4.49 -18.88
CA SER A 133 -3.71 -5.84 -19.34
C SER A 133 -2.20 -6.04 -19.39
N TYR A 134 -1.43 -5.06 -19.87
CA TYR A 134 0.03 -5.13 -19.86
C TYR A 134 0.59 -5.17 -18.43
N VAL A 135 0.15 -4.26 -17.57
CA VAL A 135 0.58 -4.22 -16.15
C VAL A 135 0.27 -5.54 -15.44
N ARG A 136 -0.94 -6.08 -15.65
CA ARG A 136 -1.32 -7.38 -15.09
C ARG A 136 -0.41 -8.50 -15.60
N GLY A 137 -0.10 -8.51 -16.90
CA GLY A 137 0.79 -9.52 -17.50
C GLY A 137 2.17 -9.54 -16.82
N GLU A 138 2.78 -8.39 -16.64
CA GLU A 138 4.08 -8.26 -15.96
C GLU A 138 4.00 -8.71 -14.49
N ILE A 139 2.96 -8.30 -13.76
CA ILE A 139 2.75 -8.71 -12.36
C ILE A 139 2.53 -10.22 -12.26
N TYR A 140 1.87 -10.85 -13.23
CA TYR A 140 1.66 -12.30 -13.24
C TYR A 140 2.99 -13.05 -13.33
N GLU A 141 3.88 -12.64 -14.21
CA GLU A 141 5.17 -13.28 -14.37
C GLU A 141 6.05 -13.08 -13.13
N LEU A 142 6.07 -11.87 -12.57
CA LEU A 142 6.78 -11.58 -11.33
C LEU A 142 6.26 -12.43 -10.14
N ALA A 143 4.95 -12.54 -9.98
CA ALA A 143 4.34 -13.32 -8.92
C ALA A 143 4.56 -14.84 -9.10
N ASP A 144 4.75 -15.30 -10.33
CA ASP A 144 5.17 -16.67 -10.62
C ASP A 144 6.68 -16.89 -10.41
N GLY A 145 7.42 -15.84 -10.02
CA GLY A 145 8.88 -15.87 -9.86
C GLY A 145 9.60 -16.02 -11.19
N ARG A 146 9.05 -15.43 -12.25
CA ARG A 146 9.61 -15.40 -13.59
C ARG A 146 9.89 -13.96 -14.01
N TRP A 147 10.99 -13.77 -14.70
CA TRP A 147 11.25 -12.48 -15.32
C TRP A 147 10.33 -12.31 -16.54
N PRO A 148 9.73 -11.13 -16.74
CA PRO A 148 8.81 -10.91 -17.85
C PRO A 148 9.43 -11.18 -19.19
N SER A 149 8.74 -11.95 -20.04
CA SER A 149 9.24 -12.49 -21.29
C SER A 149 9.61 -11.39 -22.30
N GLY A 150 10.78 -11.50 -22.89
CA GLY A 150 11.26 -10.54 -23.90
C GLY A 150 11.90 -9.27 -23.33
N MET A 151 11.97 -9.12 -22.03
CA MET A 151 12.61 -7.97 -21.38
C MET A 151 14.10 -8.25 -21.15
N ARG A 152 14.92 -7.28 -21.53
CA ARG A 152 16.35 -7.27 -21.20
C ARG A 152 16.54 -6.62 -19.83
N LEU A 153 17.62 -7.00 -19.16
CA LEU A 153 18.08 -6.25 -18.01
C LEU A 153 18.52 -4.84 -18.47
N PRO A 154 18.39 -3.83 -17.61
CA PRO A 154 18.89 -2.50 -17.93
C PRO A 154 20.37 -2.55 -18.29
N ASP A 155 20.74 -1.85 -19.36
CA ASP A 155 22.15 -1.63 -19.76
C ASP A 155 22.79 -0.55 -18.84
N ASP A 156 22.63 -0.68 -17.53
CA ASP A 156 23.18 0.25 -16.56
C ASP A 156 24.42 -0.39 -15.92
N ASP A 157 25.46 0.40 -15.65
CA ASP A 157 26.74 -0.08 -15.10
C ASP A 157 26.55 -0.92 -13.81
N HIS A 158 25.46 -0.71 -13.12
CA HIS A 158 25.09 -1.44 -11.89
C HIS A 158 24.39 -2.79 -12.12
N CYS A 159 23.76 -3.01 -13.27
CA CYS A 159 23.14 -4.29 -13.60
C CYS A 159 24.02 -5.19 -14.49
N ASN A 160 25.12 -4.66 -15.02
CA ASN A 160 26.04 -5.41 -15.90
C ASN A 160 26.75 -6.57 -15.22
N GLU A 161 26.77 -6.60 -13.88
CA GLU A 161 27.42 -7.65 -13.09
C GLU A 161 26.46 -8.82 -12.75
N ILE A 162 25.14 -8.65 -12.95
CA ILE A 162 24.16 -9.67 -12.57
C ILE A 162 23.50 -10.27 -13.81
N SER A 163 23.43 -11.57 -13.88
CA SER A 163 22.81 -12.29 -14.99
C SER A 163 21.26 -12.32 -14.86
N LEU A 164 20.57 -12.50 -15.97
CA LEU A 164 19.11 -12.68 -15.97
C LEU A 164 18.68 -13.91 -15.14
N ASP A 165 19.45 -14.98 -15.17
CA ASP A 165 19.19 -16.18 -14.38
C ASP A 165 19.32 -15.91 -12.89
N GLU A 166 20.26 -15.07 -12.49
CA GLU A 166 20.47 -14.68 -11.10
C GLU A 166 19.34 -13.77 -10.60
N ILE A 167 18.93 -12.77 -11.39
CA ILE A 167 17.76 -11.94 -11.08
C ILE A 167 16.50 -12.81 -10.96
N THR A 168 16.30 -13.74 -11.88
CA THR A 168 15.14 -14.66 -11.85
C THR A 168 15.19 -15.56 -10.62
N THR A 169 16.36 -16.01 -10.22
CA THR A 169 16.55 -16.81 -9.01
C THR A 169 16.25 -15.99 -7.76
N LYS A 170 16.80 -14.76 -7.67
CA LYS A 170 16.48 -13.85 -6.55
C LYS A 170 14.99 -13.51 -6.49
N LEU A 171 14.37 -13.21 -7.63
CA LEU A 171 12.93 -12.93 -7.71
C LEU A 171 12.11 -14.08 -7.14
N ARG A 172 12.46 -15.33 -7.48
CA ARG A 172 11.74 -16.51 -7.03
C ARG A 172 11.99 -16.87 -5.57
N GLU A 173 13.16 -16.54 -5.02
CA GLU A 173 13.63 -17.07 -3.73
C GLU A 173 13.74 -16.03 -2.64
N SER A 174 13.82 -14.75 -3.01
CA SER A 174 14.16 -13.65 -2.11
C SER A 174 13.19 -12.46 -2.18
N VAL A 175 12.17 -12.50 -3.07
CA VAL A 175 11.20 -11.41 -3.23
C VAL A 175 9.83 -11.87 -2.77
N PHE A 176 9.41 -11.39 -1.60
CA PHE A 176 8.08 -11.63 -1.06
C PHE A 176 7.13 -10.50 -1.49
N ILE A 177 6.07 -10.81 -2.24
CA ILE A 177 5.17 -9.81 -2.81
C ILE A 177 3.96 -9.61 -1.90
N LEU A 178 3.66 -8.33 -1.59
CA LEU A 178 2.46 -7.89 -0.93
C LEU A 178 1.61 -7.05 -1.89
N GLY A 179 0.46 -7.57 -2.29
CA GLY A 179 -0.56 -6.76 -2.95
C GLY A 179 -1.35 -5.97 -1.92
N VAL A 180 -1.40 -4.65 -2.05
CA VAL A 180 -2.08 -3.76 -1.11
C VAL A 180 -3.20 -3.02 -1.83
N GLY A 181 -4.40 -3.01 -1.26
CA GLY A 181 -5.54 -2.31 -1.85
C GLY A 181 -6.53 -1.83 -0.80
N THR A 182 -7.35 -0.85 -1.17
CA THR A 182 -8.45 -0.38 -0.32
C THR A 182 -9.74 -1.12 -0.60
N PHE A 183 -9.95 -1.51 -1.85
CA PHE A 183 -11.21 -2.08 -2.35
C PHE A 183 -12.43 -1.20 -2.00
N GLN A 184 -12.22 0.13 -1.95
CA GLN A 184 -13.20 1.12 -1.53
C GLN A 184 -14.51 1.04 -2.31
N SER A 185 -14.44 0.77 -3.62
CA SER A 185 -15.62 0.62 -4.47
C SER A 185 -16.59 -0.46 -3.98
N TRP A 186 -16.09 -1.46 -3.28
CA TRP A 186 -16.91 -2.49 -2.67
C TRP A 186 -17.60 -1.98 -1.40
N TYR A 187 -16.90 -1.21 -0.56
CA TYR A 187 -17.50 -0.56 0.61
C TYR A 187 -18.59 0.44 0.19
N ASP A 188 -18.31 1.22 -0.85
CA ASP A 188 -19.24 2.23 -1.36
C ASP A 188 -20.52 1.60 -1.95
N GLN A 189 -20.39 0.47 -2.66
CA GLN A 189 -21.56 -0.27 -3.20
C GLN A 189 -22.44 -0.86 -2.10
N THR A 190 -21.84 -1.38 -1.03
CA THR A 190 -22.61 -1.88 0.11
C THR A 190 -23.27 -0.78 0.91
N SER A 191 -22.71 0.43 0.92
CA SER A 191 -23.34 1.60 1.55
C SER A 191 -24.46 2.24 0.70
N SER A 192 -24.40 2.10 -0.63
CA SER A 192 -25.43 2.65 -1.54
C SER A 192 -26.70 1.81 -1.62
N HIS A 193 -26.68 0.56 -1.17
CA HIS A 193 -27.88 -0.26 -0.99
C HIS A 193 -28.75 0.12 0.23
N ARG A 194 -28.43 1.24 0.90
CA ARG A 194 -29.38 1.87 1.81
C ARG A 194 -30.55 2.38 0.99
N SER A 195 -31.57 1.53 0.88
CA SER A 195 -32.79 1.86 0.18
C SER A 195 -33.37 3.14 0.80
N MET A 196 -33.56 4.17 -0.02
CA MET A 196 -34.35 5.33 0.33
C MET A 196 -35.82 4.92 0.33
N GLY A 197 -36.26 4.19 1.39
CA GLY A 197 -37.62 3.79 1.61
C GLY A 197 -37.99 3.96 3.08
N PHE A 198 -39.12 4.62 3.35
CA PHE A 198 -39.72 4.67 4.68
C PHE A 198 -40.04 3.23 5.11
N GLY A 199 -39.30 2.71 6.13
CA GLY A 199 -39.56 1.39 6.69
C GLY A 199 -38.53 0.31 6.36
N ALA A 200 -37.39 0.62 5.73
CA ALA A 200 -36.33 -0.35 5.57
C ALA A 200 -35.66 -0.57 6.94
N GLU A 201 -35.83 -1.75 7.53
CA GLU A 201 -35.00 -2.23 8.61
C GLU A 201 -33.55 -2.17 8.15
N LEU A 202 -32.72 -1.49 8.92
CA LEU A 202 -31.28 -1.44 8.70
C LEU A 202 -30.76 -2.88 8.86
N ASP A 203 -30.49 -3.54 7.76
CA ASP A 203 -29.71 -4.79 7.82
C ASP A 203 -28.29 -4.42 8.28
N PRO A 204 -27.95 -4.68 9.55
CA PRO A 204 -26.72 -4.16 10.15
C PRO A 204 -25.46 -4.89 9.68
N CYS A 205 -25.62 -5.91 8.86
CA CYS A 205 -24.51 -6.76 8.46
C CYS A 205 -24.07 -6.43 7.03
N LEU A 206 -23.18 -5.43 6.91
CA LEU A 206 -22.34 -5.35 5.71
C LEU A 206 -21.64 -6.72 5.54
N PRO A 207 -21.75 -7.37 4.37
CA PRO A 207 -21.06 -8.64 4.18
C PRO A 207 -19.58 -8.45 4.48
N GLU A 208 -19.05 -9.30 5.33
CA GLU A 208 -17.64 -9.23 5.71
C GLU A 208 -16.77 -9.34 4.45
N MET A 209 -15.73 -8.51 4.34
CA MET A 209 -14.76 -8.64 3.26
C MET A 209 -14.03 -9.97 3.43
N THR A 210 -14.43 -10.97 2.65
CA THR A 210 -13.80 -12.28 2.62
C THR A 210 -12.80 -12.36 1.47
N ALA A 211 -11.91 -13.35 1.53
CA ALA A 211 -10.99 -13.64 0.43
C ALA A 211 -11.76 -13.90 -0.88
N ASP A 212 -12.90 -14.58 -0.81
CA ASP A 212 -13.75 -14.87 -1.98
C ASP A 212 -14.31 -13.59 -2.60
N VAL A 213 -14.71 -12.62 -1.79
CA VAL A 213 -15.20 -11.32 -2.27
C VAL A 213 -14.09 -10.57 -3.00
N VAL A 214 -12.88 -10.52 -2.43
CA VAL A 214 -11.72 -9.90 -3.08
C VAL A 214 -11.33 -10.67 -4.35
N ALA A 215 -11.27 -11.99 -4.28
CA ALA A 215 -10.97 -12.84 -5.43
C ALA A 215 -12.00 -12.69 -6.57
N SER A 216 -13.28 -12.48 -6.25
CA SER A 216 -14.32 -12.24 -7.25
C SER A 216 -14.19 -10.89 -7.97
N ARG A 217 -13.45 -9.95 -7.41
CA ARG A 217 -13.23 -8.60 -7.95
C ARG A 217 -11.90 -8.45 -8.67
N LEU A 218 -10.89 -9.23 -8.27
CA LEU A 218 -9.63 -9.30 -9.00
C LEU A 218 -9.76 -10.22 -10.21
N PRO A 219 -9.02 -9.96 -11.30
CA PRO A 219 -8.86 -10.95 -12.36
C PRO A 219 -8.45 -12.29 -11.77
N ARG A 220 -9.11 -13.37 -12.20
CA ARG A 220 -8.92 -14.71 -11.62
C ARG A 220 -7.45 -15.15 -11.65
N GLU A 221 -6.74 -14.79 -12.71
CA GLU A 221 -5.32 -15.09 -12.89
C GLU A 221 -4.46 -14.40 -11.82
N LEU A 222 -4.83 -13.19 -11.42
CA LEU A 222 -4.15 -12.43 -10.39
C LEU A 222 -4.47 -12.99 -9.00
N ALA A 223 -5.76 -13.21 -8.70
CA ALA A 223 -6.21 -13.78 -7.43
C ALA A 223 -5.55 -15.14 -7.17
N ASN A 224 -5.39 -15.96 -8.22
CA ASN A 224 -4.78 -17.28 -8.12
C ASN A 224 -3.29 -17.28 -7.78
N ARG A 225 -2.58 -16.14 -7.84
CA ARG A 225 -1.16 -16.03 -7.53
C ARG A 225 -0.88 -15.60 -6.10
N PHE A 226 -1.91 -15.12 -5.43
CA PHE A 226 -1.82 -14.75 -4.01
C PHE A 226 -2.39 -15.85 -3.12
N ASN A 227 -1.99 -15.83 -1.85
CA ASN A 227 -2.58 -16.70 -0.85
C ASN A 227 -4.08 -16.37 -0.70
N SER A 228 -4.91 -17.41 -0.54
CA SER A 228 -6.34 -17.24 -0.31
C SER A 228 -6.68 -16.56 1.03
N ASP A 229 -5.76 -16.65 2.00
CA ASP A 229 -5.94 -16.01 3.30
C ASP A 229 -5.61 -14.52 3.22
N LEU A 230 -6.63 -13.72 3.11
CA LEU A 230 -6.54 -12.27 3.04
C LEU A 230 -6.14 -11.68 4.39
N ILE A 231 -5.14 -10.81 4.39
CA ILE A 231 -4.73 -10.04 5.58
C ILE A 231 -5.59 -8.77 5.64
N LYS A 232 -6.46 -8.69 6.64
CA LYS A 232 -7.40 -7.58 6.80
C LYS A 232 -6.91 -6.60 7.85
N LEU A 233 -6.97 -5.31 7.53
CA LEU A 233 -6.86 -4.23 8.50
C LEU A 233 -8.26 -3.66 8.75
N PRO A 234 -8.76 -3.70 10.00
CA PRO A 234 -10.06 -3.14 10.33
C PRO A 234 -10.06 -1.61 10.28
N ASP A 235 -11.26 -1.03 10.29
CA ASP A 235 -11.44 0.39 10.52
C ASP A 235 -10.88 0.80 11.89
N LEU A 236 -10.27 1.97 11.94
CA LEU A 236 -9.80 2.57 13.20
C LEU A 236 -10.99 2.90 14.10
N GLN A 237 -10.92 2.44 15.33
CA GLN A 237 -11.86 2.82 16.36
C GLN A 237 -11.49 4.20 16.98
N PRO A 238 -12.42 4.92 17.60
CA PRO A 238 -12.11 6.20 18.27
C PRO A 238 -10.95 6.12 19.26
N SER A 239 -10.79 4.98 19.95
CA SER A 239 -9.65 4.69 20.82
C SER A 239 -8.32 4.66 20.07
N ASP A 240 -8.31 4.08 18.85
CA ASP A 240 -7.09 3.99 18.05
C ASP A 240 -6.61 5.37 17.60
N TYR A 241 -7.54 6.24 17.18
CA TYR A 241 -7.20 7.63 16.82
C TYR A 241 -6.50 8.36 17.96
N ARG A 242 -7.01 8.20 19.21
CA ARG A 242 -6.43 8.83 20.39
C ARG A 242 -5.06 8.26 20.72
N GLN A 243 -4.93 6.93 20.65
CA GLN A 243 -3.64 6.27 20.92
C GLN A 243 -2.57 6.67 19.92
N ILE A 244 -2.91 6.68 18.63
CA ILE A 244 -2.00 7.09 17.56
C ILE A 244 -1.54 8.54 17.75
N ALA A 245 -2.46 9.43 18.15
CA ALA A 245 -2.13 10.83 18.40
C ALA A 245 -1.16 10.99 19.57
N LEU A 246 -1.36 10.23 20.67
CA LEU A 246 -0.44 10.22 21.80
C LEU A 246 0.95 9.67 21.43
N ASP A 247 0.99 8.61 20.64
CA ASP A 247 2.26 8.02 20.22
C ASP A 247 3.01 8.93 19.23
N ALA A 248 2.30 9.62 18.35
CA ALA A 248 2.88 10.63 17.47
C ALA A 248 3.41 11.82 18.26
N GLU A 249 2.68 12.33 19.25
CA GLU A 249 3.10 13.43 20.13
C GLU A 249 4.44 13.13 20.81
N ARG A 250 4.59 11.91 21.37
CA ARG A 250 5.82 11.49 22.05
C ARG A 250 7.06 11.46 21.16
N GLN A 251 6.87 11.31 19.86
CA GLN A 251 7.95 11.25 18.87
C GLN A 251 8.34 12.63 18.33
N LEU A 252 7.52 13.66 18.61
CA LEU A 252 7.81 15.03 18.18
C LEU A 252 8.80 15.72 19.13
N PRO A 253 9.62 16.67 18.63
CA PRO A 253 10.41 17.56 19.45
C PRO A 253 9.55 18.28 20.49
N ALA A 254 10.09 18.50 21.70
CA ALA A 254 9.35 19.05 22.84
C ALA A 254 8.66 20.39 22.51
N GLU A 255 9.32 21.22 21.70
CA GLU A 255 8.80 22.52 21.27
C GLU A 255 7.55 22.45 20.37
N LEU A 256 7.32 21.30 19.75
CA LEU A 256 6.14 21.07 18.89
C LEU A 256 4.99 20.37 19.59
N GLN A 257 5.25 19.67 20.69
CA GLN A 257 4.25 18.80 21.34
C GLN A 257 3.00 19.54 21.79
N GLU A 258 3.15 20.72 22.41
CA GLU A 258 2.01 21.51 22.89
C GLU A 258 1.14 22.01 21.72
N SER A 259 1.77 22.57 20.70
CA SER A 259 1.06 23.04 19.50
C SER A 259 0.36 21.88 18.76
N PHE A 260 1.04 20.74 18.64
CA PHE A 260 0.48 19.53 18.04
C PHE A 260 -0.74 19.01 18.83
N ARG A 261 -0.64 18.91 20.17
CA ARG A 261 -1.74 18.50 21.04
C ARG A 261 -2.97 19.39 20.89
N SER A 262 -2.74 20.72 20.80
CA SER A 262 -3.81 21.68 20.55
C SER A 262 -4.50 21.44 19.20
N GLU A 263 -3.73 21.19 18.13
CA GLU A 263 -4.29 20.92 16.81
C GLU A 263 -5.02 19.56 16.73
N VAL A 264 -4.51 18.53 17.41
CA VAL A 264 -5.19 17.24 17.55
C VAL A 264 -6.54 17.42 18.24
N SER A 265 -6.58 18.13 19.36
CA SER A 265 -7.83 18.35 20.12
C SER A 265 -8.91 19.05 19.29
N LYS A 266 -8.54 19.92 18.37
CA LYS A 266 -9.47 20.62 17.48
C LYS A 266 -10.03 19.74 16.33
N ARG A 267 -9.33 18.67 15.97
CA ARG A 267 -9.57 17.95 14.70
C ARG A 267 -9.94 16.49 14.88
N ILE A 268 -9.64 15.89 16.03
CA ILE A 268 -9.74 14.44 16.24
C ILE A 268 -11.18 13.94 16.09
N ASP A 269 -12.17 14.62 16.66
CA ASP A 269 -13.57 14.19 16.58
C ASP A 269 -14.07 14.24 15.12
N ARG A 270 -13.74 15.32 14.39
CA ARG A 270 -14.05 15.43 12.97
C ARG A 270 -13.32 14.37 12.13
N ALA A 271 -12.10 14.00 12.51
CA ALA A 271 -11.33 12.98 11.82
C ALA A 271 -11.93 11.58 12.04
N ILE A 272 -12.44 11.31 13.23
CA ILE A 272 -13.17 10.09 13.58
C ILE A 272 -14.46 10.00 12.75
N ASP A 273 -15.28 11.04 12.78
CA ASP A 273 -16.56 11.10 12.07
C ASP A 273 -16.38 10.93 10.54
N ALA A 274 -15.34 11.56 10.00
CA ALA A 274 -15.00 11.49 8.57
C ALA A 274 -14.17 10.28 8.18
N LYS A 275 -13.81 9.39 9.13
CA LYS A 275 -12.95 8.20 8.93
C LYS A 275 -11.65 8.52 8.18
N LYS A 276 -11.01 9.64 8.51
CA LYS A 276 -9.80 10.12 7.81
C LYS A 276 -8.56 9.23 8.01
N GLY A 277 -8.61 8.28 8.95
CA GLY A 277 -7.47 7.46 9.32
C GLY A 277 -6.34 8.29 9.94
N VAL A 278 -5.10 7.82 9.84
CA VAL A 278 -3.92 8.49 10.42
C VAL A 278 -3.52 9.79 9.70
N ARG A 279 -4.07 10.05 8.50
CA ARG A 279 -3.71 11.24 7.69
C ARG A 279 -4.03 12.56 8.37
N PHE A 280 -5.01 12.59 9.29
CA PHE A 280 -5.31 13.83 10.03
C PHE A 280 -4.12 14.30 10.90
N LEU A 281 -3.23 13.39 11.31
CA LEU A 281 -2.03 13.73 12.08
C LEU A 281 -1.01 14.51 11.24
N GLU A 282 -0.92 14.20 9.94
CA GLU A 282 -0.06 14.96 9.02
C GLU A 282 -0.49 16.44 8.95
N GLU A 283 -1.82 16.67 8.91
CA GLU A 283 -2.38 18.02 8.97
C GLU A 283 -2.05 18.72 10.32
N CYS A 284 -2.11 17.97 11.43
CA CYS A 284 -1.79 18.49 12.76
C CYS A 284 -0.30 18.84 12.89
N VAL A 285 0.60 17.97 12.42
CA VAL A 285 2.05 18.24 12.42
C VAL A 285 2.39 19.45 11.55
N MET A 286 1.83 19.51 10.35
CA MET A 286 2.04 20.65 9.46
C MET A 286 1.62 21.97 10.10
N GLN A 287 0.47 22.00 10.79
CA GLN A 287 0.01 23.20 11.46
C GLN A 287 0.85 23.56 12.70
N ALA A 288 1.29 22.55 13.45
CA ALA A 288 2.20 22.76 14.58
C ALA A 288 3.53 23.38 14.14
N LEU A 289 4.12 22.86 13.06
CA LEU A 289 5.33 23.43 12.46
C LEU A 289 5.13 24.87 11.99
N LYS A 290 4.01 25.16 11.34
CA LYS A 290 3.67 26.51 10.89
C LYS A 290 3.54 27.47 12.07
N ASN A 291 2.86 27.08 13.15
CA ASN A 291 2.71 27.89 14.34
C ASN A 291 4.07 28.17 15.01
N ALA A 292 4.96 27.15 15.09
CA ALA A 292 6.31 27.32 15.63
C ALA A 292 7.16 28.30 14.80
N SER A 293 7.09 28.21 13.47
CA SER A 293 7.79 29.10 12.56
C SER A 293 7.32 30.56 12.69
N MET A 294 6.00 30.75 12.86
CA MET A 294 5.42 32.09 13.06
C MET A 294 5.81 32.70 14.42
N ALA A 295 5.96 31.87 15.46
CA ALA A 295 6.40 32.31 16.78
C ALA A 295 7.90 32.71 16.80
N GLN A 296 8.71 32.13 15.90
CA GLN A 296 10.13 32.46 15.75
C GLN A 296 10.39 33.64 14.80
N ALA A 297 9.42 34.02 13.98
CA ALA A 297 9.53 35.20 13.16
C ALA A 297 9.55 36.45 14.08
N VAL A 298 10.74 37.02 14.26
CA VAL A 298 10.96 38.26 15.00
C VAL A 298 10.03 39.31 14.37
N PRO A 299 9.28 40.08 15.18
CA PRO A 299 8.45 41.17 14.63
C PRO A 299 9.36 42.10 13.82
N CYS A 300 9.03 42.33 12.56
CA CYS A 300 9.69 43.35 11.78
C CYS A 300 9.60 44.64 12.59
N ASP A 301 10.74 45.19 12.96
CA ASP A 301 10.83 46.48 13.64
C ASP A 301 10.13 47.50 12.74
N PRO A 302 9.01 48.11 13.16
CA PRO A 302 8.26 49.07 12.33
C PRO A 302 9.06 50.34 12.05
N ASN A 303 10.29 50.48 12.60
CA ASN A 303 11.12 51.68 12.45
C ASN A 303 12.25 51.51 11.42
N LEU A 304 12.33 50.40 10.69
CA LEU A 304 13.22 50.32 9.52
C LEU A 304 12.59 51.01 8.33
N ASN A 305 12.69 52.38 8.30
CA ASN A 305 12.47 53.19 7.12
C ASN A 305 13.60 52.90 6.10
N PHE A 306 13.21 52.36 4.93
CA PHE A 306 14.02 52.36 3.73
C PHE A 306 13.88 53.68 2.98
#